data_fb8b95f703ca7639ac72f052aa91371a
#
_entry.id   fb8b95f703ca7639ac72f052aa91371a
#
_cell.length_a   1.000
_cell.length_b   1.000
_cell.length_c   1.000
_cell.angle_alpha   90.00
_cell.angle_beta   90.00
_cell.angle_gamma   90.00
#
_symmetry.space_group_name_H-M   'P 1'
#
loop_
_entity.id
_entity.type
_entity.pdbx_description
1 polymer ?
#
loop_
_entity_poly.entity_id
_entity_poly.type
_entity_poly.pdbx_seq_one_letter_code
_entity_poly.pdbx_strand_id
1 'polypeptide(L)'
;MARHEQGAGHSAEGYARSSGKPGVLLVTSGPGATNAVTALTDAYMDSIPLVCISGQVPTHLIGTDAFQECDTTGITRPCTKHNWLVKDVNDLSRVLHLAFELSLIHI
;
A
#
# COMPACT_ATOMS: atom_id res chain seq x y z
N MET A 1 8.61 1.43 15.78
CA MET A 1 8.85 0.77 14.48
C MET A 1 8.49 -0.70 14.60
N ALA A 2 7.71 -1.21 13.65
CA ALA A 2 7.34 -2.62 13.64
C ALA A 2 8.49 -3.50 13.14
N ARG A 3 8.57 -4.73 13.63
CA ARG A 3 9.63 -5.68 13.23
C ARG A 3 9.28 -6.46 11.97
N HIS A 4 8.00 -6.51 11.60
CA HIS A 4 7.52 -7.21 10.42
C HIS A 4 6.40 -6.40 9.78
N GLU A 5 6.39 -6.34 8.46
CA GLU A 5 5.41 -5.54 7.70
C GLU A 5 3.97 -6.00 7.91
N GLN A 6 3.76 -7.30 8.11
CA GLN A 6 2.43 -7.81 8.40
C GLN A 6 1.91 -7.27 9.73
N GLY A 7 2.76 -7.23 10.75
CA GLY A 7 2.40 -6.65 12.04
C GLY A 7 2.09 -5.17 11.94
N ALA A 8 2.88 -4.43 11.15
CA ALA A 8 2.63 -3.03 10.90
C ALA A 8 1.29 -2.82 10.18
N GLY A 9 0.99 -3.67 9.19
CA GLY A 9 -0.27 -3.61 8.46
C GLY A 9 -1.47 -3.87 9.35
N HIS A 10 -1.42 -4.89 10.19
CA HIS A 10 -2.50 -5.18 11.14
C HIS A 10 -2.67 -4.06 12.18
N SER A 11 -1.57 -3.40 12.58
CA SER A 11 -1.64 -2.24 13.45
C SER A 11 -2.38 -1.07 12.79
N ALA A 12 -2.09 -0.81 11.52
CA ALA A 12 -2.79 0.22 10.75
C ALA A 12 -4.28 -0.10 10.59
N GLU A 13 -4.61 -1.37 10.33
CA GLU A 13 -6.01 -1.82 10.30
C GLU A 13 -6.72 -1.58 11.63
N GLY A 14 -6.08 -1.97 12.74
CA GLY A 14 -6.64 -1.77 14.07
C GLY A 14 -6.89 -0.30 14.37
N TYR A 15 -5.97 0.57 13.98
CA TYR A 15 -6.16 2.00 14.09
C TYR A 15 -7.38 2.48 13.29
N ALA A 16 -7.52 2.03 12.05
CA ALA A 16 -8.64 2.42 11.21
C ALA A 16 -9.98 1.92 11.76
N ARG A 17 -10.02 0.67 12.24
CA ARG A 17 -11.23 0.10 12.85
C ARG A 17 -11.66 0.88 14.10
N SER A 18 -10.70 1.26 14.93
CA SER A 18 -10.99 1.93 16.21
C SER A 18 -11.31 3.40 16.05
N SER A 19 -10.63 4.09 15.12
CA SER A 19 -10.74 5.55 15.00
C SER A 19 -11.73 6.00 13.93
N GLY A 20 -12.09 5.16 12.99
CA GLY A 20 -12.88 5.54 11.82
C GLY A 20 -12.10 6.39 10.81
N LYS A 21 -10.79 6.50 10.97
CA LYS A 21 -9.90 7.26 10.07
C LYS A 21 -9.06 6.30 9.25
N PRO A 22 -8.57 6.71 8.07
CA PRO A 22 -7.68 5.83 7.29
C PRO A 22 -6.41 5.48 8.05
N GLY A 23 -6.05 4.20 8.04
CA GLY A 23 -4.75 3.75 8.51
C GLY A 23 -3.73 3.94 7.40
N VAL A 24 -2.48 4.18 7.76
CA VAL A 24 -1.40 4.36 6.79
C VAL A 24 -0.27 3.38 7.09
N LEU A 25 0.16 2.67 6.07
CA LEU A 25 1.26 1.71 6.14
C LEU A 25 2.34 2.11 5.14
N LEU A 26 3.57 2.23 5.63
CA LEU A 26 4.73 2.54 4.79
C LEU A 26 5.69 1.36 4.82
N VAL A 27 6.00 0.80 3.67
CA VAL A 27 6.87 -0.36 3.54
C VAL A 27 7.92 -0.14 2.45
N THR A 28 9.00 -0.93 2.50
CA THR A 28 10.00 -0.90 1.44
C THR A 28 9.51 -1.67 0.21
N SER A 29 10.26 -1.56 -0.88
CA SER A 29 9.98 -2.31 -2.11
C SER A 29 10.14 -3.82 -1.91
N GLY A 30 9.64 -4.60 -2.86
CA GLY A 30 9.81 -6.05 -2.90
C GLY A 30 9.27 -6.75 -1.67
N PRO A 31 10.14 -7.34 -0.82
CA PRO A 31 9.69 -8.14 0.32
C PRO A 31 8.85 -7.35 1.32
N GLY A 32 9.08 -6.05 1.48
CA GLY A 32 8.25 -5.22 2.35
C GLY A 32 6.81 -5.16 1.84
N ALA A 33 6.65 -4.91 0.55
CA ALA A 33 5.34 -4.85 -0.08
C ALA A 33 4.62 -6.21 -0.04
N THR A 34 5.33 -7.31 -0.35
CA THR A 34 4.72 -8.64 -0.34
C THR A 34 4.32 -9.08 1.07
N ASN A 35 5.06 -8.68 2.09
CA ASN A 35 4.71 -8.98 3.48
C ASN A 35 3.48 -8.20 3.96
N ALA A 36 3.10 -7.15 3.26
CA ALA A 36 1.90 -6.37 3.60
C ALA A 36 0.61 -6.94 3.00
N VAL A 37 0.70 -7.94 2.11
CA VAL A 37 -0.46 -8.43 1.34
C VAL A 37 -1.58 -8.96 2.24
N THR A 38 -1.26 -9.69 3.30
CA THR A 38 -2.27 -10.23 4.20
C THR A 38 -3.10 -9.11 4.83
N ALA A 39 -2.45 -8.06 5.32
CA ALA A 39 -3.15 -6.92 5.93
C ALA A 39 -3.99 -6.17 4.89
N LEU A 40 -3.48 -5.99 3.68
CA LEU A 40 -4.21 -5.35 2.60
C LEU A 40 -5.47 -6.15 2.23
N THR A 41 -5.33 -7.47 2.12
CA THR A 41 -6.43 -8.35 1.79
C THR A 41 -7.52 -8.30 2.87
N ASP A 42 -7.11 -8.36 4.13
CA ASP A 42 -8.05 -8.31 5.26
C ASP A 42 -8.81 -6.99 5.29
N ALA A 43 -8.10 -5.87 5.10
CA ALA A 43 -8.72 -4.55 5.06
C ALA A 43 -9.70 -4.44 3.87
N TYR A 44 -9.32 -4.96 2.72
CA TYR A 44 -10.17 -4.95 1.54
C TYR A 44 -11.47 -5.73 1.75
N MET A 45 -11.35 -6.94 2.32
CA MET A 45 -12.50 -7.81 2.55
C MET A 45 -13.48 -7.22 3.57
N ASP A 46 -12.96 -6.51 4.56
CA ASP A 46 -13.77 -5.94 5.64
C ASP A 46 -14.13 -4.46 5.44
N SER A 47 -13.78 -3.90 4.29
CA SER A 47 -14.03 -2.48 3.96
C SER A 47 -13.40 -1.52 4.97
N ILE A 48 -12.18 -1.82 5.41
CA ILE A 48 -11.41 -0.96 6.33
C ILE A 48 -10.58 0.02 5.50
N PRO A 49 -10.65 1.33 5.77
CA PRO A 49 -9.86 2.31 5.03
C PRO A 49 -8.38 2.20 5.37
N LEU A 50 -7.58 1.78 4.42
CA LEU A 50 -6.14 1.58 4.58
C LEU A 50 -5.42 2.06 3.32
N VAL A 51 -4.42 2.91 3.52
CA VAL A 51 -3.54 3.38 2.43
C VAL A 51 -2.14 2.81 2.67
N CYS A 52 -1.64 2.06 1.71
CA CYS A 52 -0.30 1.49 1.76
C CYS A 52 0.60 2.25 0.80
N ILE A 53 1.71 2.75 1.31
CA ILE A 53 2.74 3.44 0.53
C ILE A 53 3.95 2.50 0.49
N SER A 54 4.26 2.00 -0.70
CA SER A 54 5.39 1.09 -0.90
C SER A 54 6.52 1.80 -1.64
N GLY A 55 7.74 1.64 -1.14
CA GLY A 55 8.91 2.04 -1.89
C GLY A 55 9.02 1.27 -3.20
N GLN A 56 9.87 1.75 -4.08
CA GLN A 56 10.15 1.11 -5.37
C GLN A 56 11.61 1.34 -5.71
N VAL A 57 12.16 0.54 -6.61
CA VAL A 57 13.49 0.78 -7.16
C VAL A 57 13.51 2.11 -7.93
N PRO A 58 14.67 2.74 -8.14
CA PRO A 58 14.75 3.95 -8.95
C PRO A 58 14.06 3.76 -10.30
N THR A 59 13.43 4.82 -10.82
CA THR A 59 12.59 4.74 -12.03
C THR A 59 13.31 4.06 -13.20
N HIS A 60 14.59 4.34 -13.39
CA HIS A 60 15.37 3.77 -14.49
C HIS A 60 15.67 2.27 -14.32
N LEU A 61 15.42 1.70 -13.14
CA LEU A 61 15.64 0.28 -12.85
C LEU A 61 14.34 -0.52 -12.84
N ILE A 62 13.18 0.12 -12.98
CA ILE A 62 11.90 -0.59 -13.01
C ILE A 62 11.87 -1.50 -14.24
N GLY A 63 11.56 -2.79 -14.01
CA GLY A 63 11.53 -3.80 -15.06
C GLY A 63 12.86 -4.47 -15.37
N THR A 64 13.91 -4.17 -14.58
CA THR A 64 15.25 -4.72 -14.81
C THR A 64 15.67 -5.79 -13.81
N ASP A 65 14.72 -6.30 -13.01
CA ASP A 65 14.99 -7.27 -11.92
C ASP A 65 16.03 -6.74 -10.91
N ALA A 66 16.00 -5.44 -10.63
CA ALA A 66 16.87 -4.83 -9.65
C ALA A 66 16.60 -5.38 -8.24
N PHE A 67 17.55 -5.18 -7.33
CA PHE A 67 17.44 -5.65 -5.95
C PHE A 67 16.11 -5.22 -5.32
N GLN A 68 15.38 -6.17 -4.78
CA GLN A 68 14.06 -5.97 -4.15
C GLN A 68 12.98 -5.44 -5.10
N GLU A 69 13.16 -5.54 -6.41
CA GLU A 69 12.08 -5.26 -7.33
C GLU A 69 11.08 -6.40 -7.35
N CYS A 70 9.79 -6.05 -7.35
CA CYS A 70 8.73 -7.00 -7.67
C CYS A 70 7.53 -6.25 -8.26
N ASP A 71 6.65 -6.99 -8.91
CA ASP A 71 5.43 -6.42 -9.48
C ASP A 71 4.38 -6.19 -8.39
N THR A 72 4.62 -5.20 -7.53
CA THR A 72 3.75 -4.87 -6.42
C THR A 72 2.34 -4.52 -6.89
N THR A 73 2.22 -3.75 -7.97
CA THR A 73 0.93 -3.38 -8.54
C THR A 73 0.16 -4.62 -8.98
N GLY A 74 0.82 -5.54 -9.70
CA GLY A 74 0.19 -6.79 -10.14
C GLY A 74 -0.18 -7.70 -8.99
N ILE A 75 0.69 -7.84 -7.98
CA ILE A 75 0.43 -8.70 -6.82
C ILE A 75 -0.73 -8.17 -5.98
N THR A 76 -0.82 -6.85 -5.79
CA THR A 76 -1.83 -6.26 -4.91
C THR A 76 -3.15 -5.93 -5.61
N ARG A 77 -3.20 -5.98 -6.93
CA ARG A 77 -4.40 -5.62 -7.69
C ARG A 77 -5.65 -6.37 -7.23
N PRO A 78 -5.63 -7.70 -7.06
CA PRO A 78 -6.83 -8.42 -6.63
C PRO A 78 -7.21 -8.19 -5.17
N CYS A 79 -6.33 -7.65 -4.35
CA CYS A 79 -6.60 -7.44 -2.93
C CYS A 79 -6.68 -5.97 -2.52
N THR A 80 -6.76 -5.06 -3.49
CA THR A 80 -6.91 -3.63 -3.24
C THR A 80 -8.03 -3.05 -4.09
N LYS A 81 -8.63 -1.98 -3.60
CA LYS A 81 -9.67 -1.25 -4.32
C LYS A 81 -9.10 -0.56 -5.55
N HIS A 82 -7.91 0.02 -5.41
CA HIS A 82 -7.18 0.66 -6.50
C HIS A 82 -5.72 0.79 -6.11
N ASN A 83 -4.83 0.85 -7.10
CA ASN A 83 -3.43 1.11 -6.85
C ASN A 83 -2.82 1.94 -7.98
N TRP A 84 -1.69 2.58 -7.69
CA TRP A 84 -0.96 3.42 -8.64
C TRP A 84 0.51 3.09 -8.58
N LEU A 85 1.17 3.11 -9.74
CA LEU A 85 2.63 3.13 -9.83
C LEU A 85 3.06 4.55 -10.17
N VAL A 86 3.56 5.29 -9.18
CA VAL A 86 3.95 6.69 -9.35
C VAL A 86 5.39 6.74 -9.83
N LYS A 87 5.60 7.24 -11.05
CA LYS A 87 6.94 7.34 -11.66
C LYS A 87 7.49 8.76 -11.68
N ASP A 88 6.66 9.76 -11.43
CA ASP A 88 7.04 11.17 -11.46
C ASP A 88 6.64 11.81 -10.13
N VAL A 89 7.59 12.45 -9.47
CA VAL A 89 7.33 13.11 -8.18
C VAL A 89 6.27 14.20 -8.29
N ASN A 90 6.08 14.78 -9.47
CA ASN A 90 5.06 15.81 -9.67
C ASN A 90 3.63 15.25 -9.56
N ASP A 91 3.46 13.94 -9.71
CA ASP A 91 2.15 13.28 -9.56
C ASP A 91 1.89 12.80 -8.14
N LEU A 92 2.90 12.79 -7.26
CA LEU A 92 2.80 12.15 -5.97
C LEU A 92 1.69 12.76 -5.10
N SER A 93 1.64 14.08 -5.01
CA SER A 93 0.64 14.76 -4.18
C SER A 93 -0.78 14.44 -4.63
N ARG A 94 -1.03 14.50 -5.94
CA ARG A 94 -2.34 14.18 -6.51
C ARG A 94 -2.75 12.75 -6.22
N VAL A 95 -1.83 11.81 -6.43
CA VAL A 95 -2.11 10.38 -6.23
C VAL A 95 -2.39 10.08 -4.76
N LEU A 96 -1.61 10.66 -3.84
CA LEU A 96 -1.86 10.48 -2.40
C LEU A 96 -3.24 11.01 -2.01
N HIS A 97 -3.61 12.18 -2.50
CA HIS A 97 -4.92 12.75 -2.23
C HIS A 97 -6.05 11.83 -2.70
N LEU A 98 -5.93 11.31 -3.93
CA LEU A 98 -6.90 10.37 -4.49
C LEU A 98 -6.96 9.07 -3.68
N ALA A 99 -5.82 8.56 -3.24
CA ALA A 99 -5.77 7.32 -2.46
C ALA A 99 -6.54 7.46 -1.16
N PHE A 100 -6.35 8.57 -0.43
CA PHE A 100 -7.10 8.81 0.81
C PHE A 100 -8.58 8.97 0.54
N GLU A 101 -8.98 9.71 -0.49
CA GLU A 101 -10.39 9.85 -0.84
C GLU A 101 -11.04 8.51 -1.15
N LEU A 102 -10.40 7.71 -2.00
CA LEU A 102 -10.94 6.40 -2.39
C LEU A 102 -11.00 5.42 -1.22
N SER A 103 -10.10 5.53 -0.25
CA SER A 103 -10.11 4.64 0.92
C SER A 103 -11.39 4.78 1.75
N LEU A 104 -12.03 5.93 1.71
CA LEU A 104 -13.22 6.23 2.50
C LEU A 104 -14.54 6.00 1.77
N ILE A 105 -14.50 5.82 0.45
CA ILE A 105 -15.71 5.63 -0.35
C ILE A 105 -16.09 4.14 -0.38
N HIS A 106 -17.31 3.83 -0.01
CA HIS A 106 -17.85 2.47 -0.12
C HIS A 106 -18.43 2.28 -1.53
N ILE A 107 -17.85 1.36 -2.27
CA ILE A 107 -18.33 1.00 -3.61
C ILE A 107 -18.67 -0.48 -3.64
#